data_2b688f48687efad37964604e89dce10c
#
_entry.id   2b688f48687efad37964604e89dce10c
#
_cell.length_a   1.000
_cell.length_b   1.000
_cell.length_c   1.000
_cell.angle_alpha   90.00
_cell.angle_beta   90.00
_cell.angle_gamma   90.00
#
_symmetry.space_group_name_H-M   'P 1'
#
loop_
_entity.id
_entity.type
_entity.pdbx_description
1 polymer ?
#
loop_
_entity_poly.entity_id
_entity_poly.type
_entity_poly.pdbx_seq_one_letter_code
_entity_poly.pdbx_strand_id
1 'polypeptide(L)'
;MNKMENYIELPNSDVHNCFACSAKNPSGLQMKFFTDEKTVFSWITVPDHLCGYNTVVHGGVVSTILDEVMGWAALYLLEKITLTKSMTVEFIKSVYVGEPLKAEGKVIDLSGKREVLLEGTLVNEQGEICARSQGSFTLLSPKLAIRLGVMSAEGIKEFFEPLLELRRVKN
;
A
#
# COMPACT_ATOMS: atom_id res chain seq x y z
N MET A 1 22.12 -9.83 -10.00
CA MET A 1 21.35 -9.61 -11.24
C MET A 1 20.12 -8.79 -10.90
N ASN A 2 20.03 -7.58 -11.46
CA ASN A 2 18.95 -6.62 -11.17
C ASN A 2 17.58 -7.18 -11.55
N LYS A 3 16.79 -7.58 -10.54
CA LYS A 3 15.38 -7.97 -10.72
C LYS A 3 14.42 -6.78 -10.92
N MET A 4 14.92 -5.56 -11.07
CA MET A 4 14.11 -4.33 -11.18
C MET A 4 13.69 -3.95 -12.60
N GLU A 5 14.16 -4.65 -13.63
CA GLU A 5 13.95 -4.24 -15.04
C GLU A 5 12.53 -4.44 -15.58
N ASN A 6 11.62 -5.07 -14.82
CA ASN A 6 10.25 -5.35 -15.28
C ASN A 6 9.14 -4.76 -14.41
N TYR A 7 9.46 -3.91 -13.42
CA TYR A 7 8.44 -3.31 -12.55
C TYR A 7 8.21 -1.85 -12.92
N ILE A 8 6.95 -1.44 -12.83
CA ILE A 8 6.50 -0.09 -13.11
C ILE A 8 6.37 0.64 -11.79
N GLU A 9 7.06 1.76 -11.62
CA GLU A 9 6.83 2.65 -10.47
C GLU A 9 5.47 3.33 -10.63
N LEU A 10 4.65 3.26 -9.58
CA LEU A 10 3.35 3.92 -9.54
C LEU A 10 3.53 5.38 -9.15
N PRO A 11 2.92 6.34 -9.89
CA PRO A 11 3.00 7.74 -9.54
C PRO A 11 2.35 8.01 -8.20
N ASN A 12 2.97 8.86 -7.40
CA ASN A 12 2.43 9.43 -6.18
C ASN A 12 2.44 10.95 -6.26
N SER A 13 1.73 11.62 -5.38
CA SER A 13 1.54 13.07 -5.42
C SER A 13 1.79 13.70 -4.05
N ASP A 14 2.21 14.97 -4.06
CA ASP A 14 2.41 15.78 -2.85
C ASP A 14 1.15 16.51 -2.37
N VAL A 15 -0.02 16.26 -3.00
CA VAL A 15 -1.30 16.88 -2.58
C VAL A 15 -1.85 16.35 -1.26
N HIS A 16 -1.33 15.24 -0.76
CA HIS A 16 -1.73 14.63 0.50
C HIS A 16 -0.57 14.53 1.48
N ASN A 17 -0.88 14.29 2.74
CA ASN A 17 0.09 14.14 3.81
C ASN A 17 -0.06 12.78 4.53
N CYS A 18 -0.33 11.71 3.76
CA CYS A 18 -0.44 10.37 4.30
C CYS A 18 0.84 9.97 5.03
N PHE A 19 0.71 9.49 6.26
CA PHE A 19 1.89 9.12 7.04
C PHE A 19 2.56 7.83 6.52
N ALA A 20 1.87 7.02 5.73
CA ALA A 20 2.46 5.84 5.13
C ALA A 20 3.19 6.16 3.81
N CYS A 21 2.60 6.93 2.89
CA CYS A 21 3.12 7.04 1.53
C CYS A 21 3.46 8.46 1.04
N SER A 22 3.16 9.54 1.80
CA SER A 22 3.52 10.89 1.34
C SER A 22 5.02 11.14 1.46
N ALA A 23 5.66 11.51 0.34
CA ALA A 23 7.09 11.85 0.32
C ALA A 23 7.41 13.12 1.14
N LYS A 24 6.43 14.03 1.31
CA LYS A 24 6.61 15.25 2.09
C LYS A 24 6.35 15.10 3.59
N ASN A 25 5.88 13.94 4.05
CA ASN A 25 5.69 13.70 5.48
C ASN A 25 6.98 13.15 6.10
N PRO A 26 7.77 13.97 6.82
CA PRO A 26 9.08 13.54 7.33
C PRO A 26 8.97 12.55 8.49
N SER A 27 7.80 12.46 9.12
CA SER A 27 7.53 11.52 10.22
C SER A 27 6.93 10.19 9.75
N GLY A 28 6.72 10.06 8.43
CA GLY A 28 6.07 8.90 7.83
C GLY A 28 7.04 7.87 7.29
N LEU A 29 6.46 6.83 6.68
CA LEU A 29 7.21 5.74 6.05
C LEU A 29 7.71 6.07 4.64
N GLN A 30 7.11 7.06 3.98
CA GLN A 30 7.44 7.51 2.62
C GLN A 30 7.51 6.34 1.61
N MET A 31 6.57 5.41 1.72
CA MET A 31 6.52 4.21 0.87
C MET A 31 6.35 4.58 -0.60
N LYS A 32 7.11 3.90 -1.46
CA LYS A 32 6.96 3.94 -2.91
C LYS A 32 6.41 2.62 -3.40
N PHE A 33 5.57 2.66 -4.43
CA PHE A 33 4.88 1.48 -4.93
C PHE A 33 5.26 1.17 -6.36
N PHE A 34 5.29 -0.10 -6.67
CA PHE A 34 5.63 -0.68 -7.96
C PHE A 34 4.65 -1.79 -8.29
N THR A 35 4.51 -2.13 -9.57
CA THR A 35 3.63 -3.21 -10.00
C THR A 35 4.23 -4.04 -11.12
N ASP A 36 3.79 -5.29 -11.20
CA ASP A 36 3.95 -6.21 -12.33
C ASP A 36 2.63 -6.43 -13.08
N GLU A 37 1.64 -5.54 -12.91
CA GLU A 37 0.27 -5.59 -13.42
C GLU A 37 -0.65 -6.63 -12.74
N LYS A 38 -0.13 -7.46 -11.84
CA LYS A 38 -0.88 -8.47 -11.09
C LYS A 38 -0.91 -8.19 -9.60
N THR A 39 0.19 -7.63 -9.10
CA THR A 39 0.39 -7.30 -7.70
C THR A 39 0.97 -5.89 -7.58
N VAL A 40 0.88 -5.32 -6.41
CA VAL A 40 1.56 -4.06 -6.06
C VAL A 40 2.56 -4.34 -4.97
N PHE A 41 3.75 -3.78 -5.10
CA PHE A 41 4.85 -3.98 -4.14
C PHE A 41 5.36 -2.65 -3.60
N SER A 42 6.02 -2.74 -2.44
CA SER A 42 6.84 -1.68 -1.89
C SER A 42 8.10 -2.28 -1.28
N TRP A 43 9.25 -1.72 -1.60
CA TRP A 43 10.49 -1.98 -0.86
C TRP A 43 10.66 -0.89 0.17
N ILE A 44 10.86 -1.27 1.42
CA ILE A 44 10.89 -0.34 2.54
C ILE A 44 11.95 -0.74 3.55
N THR A 45 12.58 0.27 4.14
CA THR A 45 13.41 0.14 5.35
C THR A 45 12.78 1.01 6.42
N VAL A 46 12.36 0.40 7.53
CA VAL A 46 11.66 1.13 8.60
C VAL A 46 12.68 1.91 9.43
N PRO A 47 12.53 3.23 9.59
CA PRO A 47 13.46 4.04 10.37
C PRO A 47 13.34 3.80 11.88
N ASP A 48 14.42 4.07 12.62
CA ASP A 48 14.57 3.77 14.04
C ASP A 48 13.48 4.36 14.94
N HIS A 49 12.97 5.55 14.62
CA HIS A 49 11.94 6.22 15.42
C HIS A 49 10.57 5.53 15.38
N LEU A 50 10.40 4.50 14.54
CA LEU A 50 9.18 3.69 14.43
C LEU A 50 9.33 2.31 15.11
N CYS A 51 10.32 2.16 15.99
CA CYS A 51 10.46 0.96 16.82
C CYS A 51 9.37 0.85 17.89
N GLY A 52 9.06 -0.39 18.28
CA GLY A 52 8.24 -0.69 19.45
C GLY A 52 9.12 -1.00 20.66
N TYR A 53 9.87 -2.09 20.60
CA TYR A 53 10.83 -2.48 21.61
C TYR A 53 12.24 -2.50 21.05
N ASN A 54 13.14 -1.77 21.66
CA ASN A 54 14.54 -1.73 21.26
C ASN A 54 14.71 -1.52 19.75
N THR A 55 15.03 -2.57 19.00
CA THR A 55 15.22 -2.54 17.53
C THR A 55 14.07 -3.17 16.75
N VAL A 56 13.05 -3.69 17.43
CA VAL A 56 11.89 -4.34 16.77
C VAL A 56 10.92 -3.27 16.29
N VAL A 57 10.50 -3.35 15.05
CA VAL A 57 9.47 -2.47 14.46
C VAL A 57 8.15 -2.61 15.22
N HIS A 58 7.51 -1.50 15.53
CA HIS A 58 6.21 -1.52 16.19
C HIS A 58 5.16 -2.27 15.35
N GLY A 59 4.37 -3.16 15.98
CA GLY A 59 3.35 -3.95 15.28
C GLY A 59 2.33 -3.11 14.51
N GLY A 60 1.98 -1.91 15.02
CA GLY A 60 1.14 -0.96 14.32
C GLY A 60 1.77 -0.43 13.02
N VAL A 61 3.10 -0.29 12.98
CA VAL A 61 3.83 0.10 11.77
C VAL A 61 3.81 -1.03 10.73
N VAL A 62 4.04 -2.27 11.15
CA VAL A 62 3.88 -3.45 10.28
C VAL A 62 2.46 -3.53 9.72
N SER A 63 1.45 -3.32 10.56
CA SER A 63 0.04 -3.28 10.13
C SER A 63 -0.22 -2.17 9.11
N THR A 64 0.38 -0.99 9.31
CA THR A 64 0.28 0.13 8.36
C THR A 64 0.90 -0.20 7.00
N ILE A 65 2.08 -0.83 6.98
CA ILE A 65 2.74 -1.24 5.73
C ILE A 65 1.83 -2.21 4.94
N LEU A 66 1.21 -3.16 5.64
CA LEU A 66 0.31 -4.14 5.03
C LEU A 66 -1.00 -3.50 4.55
N ASP A 67 -1.59 -2.61 5.34
CA ASP A 67 -2.79 -1.85 4.96
C ASP A 67 -2.55 -1.00 3.71
N GLU A 68 -1.45 -0.28 3.70
CA GLU A 68 -1.09 0.64 2.62
C GLU A 68 -0.84 -0.11 1.31
N VAL A 69 -0.08 -1.21 1.31
CA VAL A 69 0.17 -1.97 0.08
C VAL A 69 -1.09 -2.63 -0.47
N MET A 70 -2.02 -3.05 0.40
CA MET A 70 -3.33 -3.56 -0.01
C MET A 70 -4.20 -2.43 -0.61
N GLY A 71 -4.23 -1.26 0.03
CA GLY A 71 -4.94 -0.08 -0.48
C GLY A 71 -4.45 0.33 -1.87
N TRP A 72 -3.13 0.38 -2.08
CA TRP A 72 -2.53 0.69 -3.38
C TRP A 72 -2.80 -0.40 -4.43
N ALA A 73 -2.87 -1.68 -4.03
CA ALA A 73 -3.29 -2.75 -4.92
C ALA A 73 -4.71 -2.51 -5.45
N ALA A 74 -5.65 -2.11 -4.59
CA ALA A 74 -7.00 -1.78 -5.02
C ALA A 74 -7.05 -0.49 -5.87
N LEU A 75 -6.31 0.56 -5.49
CA LEU A 75 -6.22 1.80 -6.26
C LEU A 75 -5.80 1.53 -7.70
N TYR A 76 -4.74 0.76 -7.90
CA TYR A 76 -4.17 0.51 -9.21
C TYR A 76 -4.86 -0.62 -9.96
N LEU A 77 -5.01 -1.81 -9.35
CA LEU A 77 -5.51 -2.99 -10.03
C LEU A 77 -7.02 -2.95 -10.30
N LEU A 78 -7.79 -2.28 -9.44
CA LEU A 78 -9.24 -2.18 -9.56
C LEU A 78 -9.72 -0.80 -10.01
N GLU A 79 -8.83 0.19 -10.08
CA GLU A 79 -9.19 1.58 -10.38
C GLU A 79 -10.26 2.12 -9.43
N LYS A 80 -10.12 1.81 -8.12
CA LYS A 80 -11.05 2.20 -7.07
C LYS A 80 -10.34 2.83 -5.90
N ILE A 81 -10.93 3.90 -5.37
CA ILE A 81 -10.56 4.46 -4.08
C ILE A 81 -11.14 3.52 -3.01
N THR A 82 -10.39 3.29 -1.95
CA THR A 82 -10.81 2.35 -0.92
C THR A 82 -10.75 2.94 0.48
N LEU A 83 -11.58 2.40 1.36
CA LEU A 83 -11.46 2.56 2.80
C LEU A 83 -11.36 1.19 3.44
N THR A 84 -10.38 1.02 4.29
CA THR A 84 -10.22 -0.20 5.10
C THR A 84 -11.41 -0.36 6.04
N LYS A 85 -12.10 -1.49 5.94
CA LYS A 85 -13.25 -1.82 6.78
C LYS A 85 -12.84 -2.70 7.95
N SER A 86 -12.05 -3.72 7.66
CA SER A 86 -11.50 -4.64 8.66
C SER A 86 -10.23 -5.26 8.14
N MET A 87 -9.32 -5.60 9.05
CA MET A 87 -8.06 -6.23 8.72
C MET A 87 -7.64 -7.16 9.85
N THR A 88 -7.15 -8.35 9.50
CA THR A 88 -6.49 -9.26 10.42
C THR A 88 -5.03 -9.36 10.03
N VAL A 89 -4.14 -9.17 10.99
CA VAL A 89 -2.68 -9.28 10.79
C VAL A 89 -2.15 -10.44 11.61
N GLU A 90 -1.39 -11.31 10.95
CA GLU A 90 -0.63 -12.37 11.57
C GLU A 90 0.86 -11.98 11.58
N PHE A 91 1.44 -11.86 12.76
CA PHE A 91 2.87 -11.58 12.97
C PHE A 91 3.61 -12.91 13.13
N ILE A 92 4.45 -13.27 12.15
CA ILE A 92 5.08 -14.58 12.03
C ILE A 92 6.53 -14.54 12.52
N LYS A 93 7.26 -13.48 12.12
CA LYS A 93 8.65 -13.23 12.53
C LYS A 93 8.83 -11.77 12.92
N SER A 94 9.75 -11.53 13.84
CA SER A 94 10.14 -10.15 14.19
C SER A 94 10.69 -9.41 12.98
N VAL A 95 10.31 -8.15 12.87
CA VAL A 95 10.82 -7.20 11.87
C VAL A 95 11.67 -6.18 12.61
N TYR A 96 12.86 -5.86 12.09
CA TYR A 96 13.78 -4.96 12.74
C TYR A 96 13.93 -3.65 11.97
N VAL A 97 14.12 -2.55 12.71
CA VAL A 97 14.41 -1.25 12.10
C VAL A 97 15.73 -1.30 11.34
N GLY A 98 15.83 -0.59 10.23
CA GLY A 98 17.02 -0.56 9.39
C GLY A 98 17.18 -1.75 8.43
N GLU A 99 16.36 -2.81 8.57
CA GLU A 99 16.43 -3.97 7.67
C GLU A 99 15.58 -3.77 6.41
N PRO A 100 16.07 -4.21 5.23
CA PRO A 100 15.30 -4.18 3.99
C PRO A 100 14.11 -5.15 4.03
N LEU A 101 12.96 -4.66 3.64
CA LEU A 101 11.71 -5.41 3.58
C LEU A 101 11.06 -5.25 2.21
N LYS A 102 10.28 -6.25 1.80
CA LYS A 102 9.36 -6.16 0.66
C LYS A 102 7.94 -6.42 1.13
N ALA A 103 7.06 -5.45 0.92
CA ALA A 103 5.62 -5.63 1.07
C ALA A 103 4.99 -5.94 -0.29
N GLU A 104 3.98 -6.81 -0.32
CA GLU A 104 3.23 -7.17 -1.52
C GLU A 104 1.74 -7.19 -1.21
N GLY A 105 0.93 -6.54 -2.08
CA GLY A 105 -0.51 -6.50 -2.00
C GLY A 105 -1.15 -7.10 -3.24
N LYS A 106 -2.21 -7.89 -3.06
CA LYS A 106 -2.97 -8.49 -4.17
C LYS A 106 -4.46 -8.56 -3.87
N VAL A 107 -5.24 -8.62 -4.94
CA VAL A 107 -6.69 -8.85 -4.88
C VAL A 107 -6.94 -10.35 -4.73
N ILE A 108 -7.72 -10.73 -3.71
CA ILE A 108 -8.11 -12.12 -3.46
C ILE A 108 -9.50 -12.40 -4.00
N ASP A 109 -10.46 -11.53 -3.69
CA ASP A 109 -11.85 -11.71 -4.11
C ASP A 109 -12.54 -10.37 -4.35
N LEU A 110 -13.23 -10.28 -5.47
CA LEU A 110 -14.02 -9.12 -5.90
C LEU A 110 -15.49 -9.53 -6.12
N SER A 111 -16.01 -10.49 -5.38
CA SER A 111 -17.38 -10.98 -5.51
C SER A 111 -18.44 -9.95 -5.10
N GLY A 112 -18.07 -8.97 -4.27
CA GLY A 112 -18.93 -7.88 -3.83
C GLY A 112 -18.91 -6.67 -4.77
N LYS A 113 -20.07 -6.05 -5.01
CA LYS A 113 -20.13 -4.78 -5.79
C LYS A 113 -19.51 -3.58 -5.09
N ARG A 114 -19.36 -3.64 -3.77
CA ARG A 114 -18.91 -2.52 -2.92
C ARG A 114 -17.76 -2.86 -2.00
N GLU A 115 -17.33 -4.09 -1.97
CA GLU A 115 -16.25 -4.57 -1.11
C GLU A 115 -15.31 -5.46 -1.90
N VAL A 116 -14.05 -5.47 -1.50
CA VAL A 116 -13.00 -6.32 -2.02
C VAL A 116 -12.24 -6.94 -0.86
N LEU A 117 -11.85 -8.19 -1.00
CA LEU A 117 -10.92 -8.87 -0.10
C LEU A 117 -9.51 -8.77 -0.70
N LEU A 118 -8.60 -8.24 0.09
CA LEU A 118 -7.19 -8.06 -0.28
C LEU A 118 -6.31 -8.87 0.68
N GLU A 119 -5.15 -9.27 0.19
CA GLU A 119 -4.10 -9.90 0.98
C GLU A 119 -2.82 -9.07 0.88
N GLY A 120 -2.15 -8.90 2.01
CA GLY A 120 -0.84 -8.29 2.14
C GLY A 120 0.17 -9.27 2.74
N THR A 121 1.40 -9.28 2.23
CA THR A 121 2.52 -10.04 2.80
C THR A 121 3.71 -9.12 2.99
N LEU A 122 4.46 -9.33 4.07
CA LEU A 122 5.72 -8.66 4.34
C LEU A 122 6.82 -9.71 4.47
N VAL A 123 7.87 -9.57 3.66
CA VAL A 123 9.01 -10.50 3.65
C VAL A 123 10.31 -9.75 3.93
N ASN A 124 11.25 -10.44 4.57
CA ASN A 124 12.60 -9.93 4.81
C ASN A 124 13.52 -10.17 3.59
N GLU A 125 14.77 -9.75 3.70
CA GLU A 125 15.78 -9.88 2.64
C GLU A 125 16.07 -11.34 2.26
N GLN A 126 15.89 -12.28 3.21
CA GLN A 126 16.04 -13.71 2.99
C GLN A 126 14.83 -14.35 2.28
N GLY A 127 13.78 -13.56 2.01
CA GLY A 127 12.55 -14.04 1.39
C GLY A 127 11.60 -14.75 2.36
N GLU A 128 11.85 -14.64 3.67
CA GLU A 128 11.01 -15.24 4.70
C GLU A 128 9.83 -14.33 5.01
N ILE A 129 8.63 -14.92 5.15
CA ILE A 129 7.43 -14.18 5.52
C ILE A 129 7.51 -13.76 6.99
N CYS A 130 7.48 -12.45 7.22
CA CYS A 130 7.48 -11.85 8.56
C CYS A 130 6.06 -11.55 9.05
N ALA A 131 5.17 -11.15 8.16
CA ALA A 131 3.77 -10.90 8.50
C ALA A 131 2.86 -11.13 7.28
N ARG A 132 1.61 -11.46 7.55
CA ARG A 132 0.52 -11.56 6.58
C ARG A 132 -0.68 -10.77 7.05
N SER A 133 -1.49 -10.31 6.11
CA SER A 133 -2.76 -9.68 6.40
C SER A 133 -3.80 -10.06 5.36
N GLN A 134 -5.03 -10.18 5.81
CA GLN A 134 -6.21 -10.15 4.95
C GLN A 134 -7.13 -9.05 5.43
N GLY A 135 -7.65 -8.26 4.49
CA GLY A 135 -8.50 -7.13 4.80
C GLY A 135 -9.67 -6.99 3.83
N SER A 136 -10.82 -6.61 4.37
CA SER A 136 -11.99 -6.18 3.60
C SER A 136 -11.95 -4.67 3.46
N PHE A 137 -12.10 -4.20 2.22
CA PHE A 137 -12.04 -2.79 1.86
C PHE A 137 -13.32 -2.37 1.15
N THR A 138 -13.86 -1.23 1.53
CA THR A 138 -15.00 -0.63 0.85
C THR A 138 -14.54 0.09 -0.40
N LEU A 139 -15.16 -0.20 -1.55
CA LEU A 139 -14.87 0.42 -2.83
C LEU A 139 -15.67 1.71 -3.02
N LEU A 140 -14.99 2.78 -3.37
CA LEU A 140 -15.57 4.09 -3.62
C LEU A 140 -15.31 4.54 -5.06
N SER A 141 -16.35 5.09 -5.71
CA SER A 141 -16.14 5.88 -6.92
C SER A 141 -15.52 7.25 -6.56
N PRO A 142 -14.81 7.92 -7.48
CA PRO A 142 -14.28 9.27 -7.24
C PRO A 142 -15.35 10.24 -6.74
N LYS A 143 -16.53 10.21 -7.35
CA LYS A 143 -17.66 11.06 -6.97
C LYS A 143 -18.14 10.81 -5.53
N LEU A 144 -18.16 9.53 -5.13
CA LEU A 144 -18.56 9.17 -3.76
C LEU A 144 -17.46 9.53 -2.74
N ALA A 145 -16.18 9.34 -3.09
CA ALA A 145 -15.05 9.73 -2.26
C ALA A 145 -15.04 11.24 -1.96
N ILE A 146 -15.29 12.08 -2.97
CA ILE A 146 -15.41 13.53 -2.79
C ILE A 146 -16.60 13.86 -1.87
N ARG A 147 -17.76 13.29 -2.13
CA ARG A 147 -18.98 13.54 -1.33
C ARG A 147 -18.81 13.15 0.15
N LEU A 148 -18.06 12.10 0.43
CA LEU A 148 -17.79 11.64 1.79
C LEU A 148 -16.59 12.35 2.45
N GLY A 149 -15.91 13.26 1.72
CA GLY A 149 -14.73 13.95 2.23
C GLY A 149 -13.49 13.04 2.39
N VAL A 150 -13.49 11.87 1.74
CA VAL A 150 -12.36 10.92 1.77
C VAL A 150 -11.21 11.40 0.91
N MET A 151 -11.53 12.02 -0.23
CA MET A 151 -10.54 12.60 -1.14
C MET A 151 -11.11 13.90 -1.73
N SER A 152 -10.27 14.92 -1.86
CA SER A 152 -10.66 16.19 -2.51
C SER A 152 -10.73 16.03 -4.04
N ALA A 153 -11.37 16.98 -4.72
CA ALA A 153 -11.37 17.03 -6.19
C ALA A 153 -9.94 17.19 -6.74
N GLU A 154 -9.09 17.95 -6.05
CA GLU A 154 -7.67 18.10 -6.37
C GLU A 154 -6.92 16.77 -6.20
N GLY A 155 -7.17 16.04 -5.10
CA GLY A 155 -6.61 14.71 -4.87
C GLY A 155 -7.01 13.69 -5.95
N ILE A 156 -8.25 13.75 -6.44
CA ILE A 156 -8.66 12.93 -7.59
C ILE A 156 -7.80 13.25 -8.82
N LYS A 157 -7.69 14.54 -9.14
CA LYS A 157 -6.99 15.00 -10.35
C LYS A 157 -5.47 14.75 -10.29
N GLU A 158 -4.84 15.00 -9.16
CA GLU A 158 -3.38 15.03 -9.07
C GLU A 158 -2.77 13.73 -8.50
N PHE A 159 -3.58 12.89 -7.87
CA PHE A 159 -3.13 11.61 -7.32
C PHE A 159 -3.78 10.42 -8.02
N PHE A 160 -5.11 10.38 -8.12
CA PHE A 160 -5.81 9.19 -8.60
C PHE A 160 -5.83 9.08 -10.13
N GLU A 161 -6.11 10.18 -10.87
CA GLU A 161 -6.14 10.17 -12.34
C GLU A 161 -4.81 9.74 -12.99
N PRO A 162 -3.63 10.17 -12.53
CA PRO A 162 -2.36 9.69 -13.08
C PRO A 162 -2.15 8.18 -12.98
N LEU A 163 -2.66 7.54 -11.92
CA LEU A 163 -2.65 6.08 -11.78
C LEU A 163 -3.51 5.40 -12.86
N LEU A 164 -4.68 5.97 -13.14
CA LEU A 164 -5.58 5.46 -14.19
C LEU A 164 -4.97 5.63 -15.59
N GLU A 165 -4.36 6.77 -15.86
CA GLU A 165 -3.70 7.05 -17.14
C GLU A 165 -2.54 6.08 -17.40
N LEU A 166 -1.69 5.85 -16.39
CA LEU A 166 -0.59 4.88 -16.50
C LEU A 166 -1.11 3.50 -16.92
N ARG A 167 -2.20 3.05 -16.33
CA ARG A 167 -2.79 1.75 -16.63
C ARG A 167 -3.39 1.68 -18.04
N ARG A 168 -4.06 2.75 -18.51
CA ARG A 168 -4.66 2.82 -19.85
C ARG A 168 -3.64 2.80 -20.99
N VAL A 169 -2.47 3.40 -20.78
CA VAL A 169 -1.41 3.42 -21.79
C VAL A 169 -0.80 2.03 -22.01
N LYS A 170 -0.99 1.11 -21.07
CA LYS A 170 -0.40 -0.24 -21.10
C LYS A 170 -1.35 -1.35 -21.52
N ASN A 171 -2.65 -1.08 -21.54
CA ASN A 171 -3.68 -1.99 -22.08
C ASN A 171 -4.07 -1.57 -23.51
#